data_165cf633bfe2c625f09a86a75ca08838
#
_entry.id   165cf633bfe2c625f09a86a75ca08838
#
_cell.length_a   1.000
_cell.length_b   1.000
_cell.length_c   1.000
_cell.angle_alpha   90.00
_cell.angle_beta   90.00
_cell.angle_gamma   90.00
#
_symmetry.space_group_name_H-M   'P 1'
#
loop_
_entity.id
_entity.type
_entity.pdbx_description
1 polymer ?
#
loop_
_entity_poly.entity_id
_entity_poly.type
_entity_poly.pdbx_seq_one_letter_code
_entity_poly.pdbx_strand_id
1 'polypeptide(L)'
;LVLGGGYIGLEFGQMFRRFGSRVTIVQRGPRLLAREDPDIADAVAEILREDGVELLLDSEALRVAADAGGGVRLTVRTPAGERELAGSHLLVAVGRAPNSDRLNLAAAGVEVDERGHIKVDERLATSAPGVYAVGDVKGGPAFTHISYDDFRILEANLLGGGDRTTAGRLVPYTIFIDPQLGRVGLGEEEARAQGRAVRVASMPMARVARAIEIDETRGLMKAVVDAETGQILGCAVLGVEGGELMSALQIAMLGGLPYTALRDGVFAHPTLAESFNNLFASL
;
A
#
# COMPACT_ATOMS: atom_id res chain seq x y z
N LEU A 1 -6.31 -20.76 4.27
CA LEU A 1 -4.99 -20.27 4.71
C LEU A 1 -4.50 -19.21 3.73
N VAL A 2 -3.82 -18.17 4.22
CA VAL A 2 -3.21 -17.11 3.41
C VAL A 2 -1.73 -17.00 3.80
N LEU A 3 -0.84 -17.10 2.82
CA LEU A 3 0.58 -16.94 2.99
C LEU A 3 1.02 -15.58 2.47
N GLY A 4 1.42 -14.69 3.37
CA GLY A 4 1.83 -13.31 3.10
C GLY A 4 0.86 -12.26 3.66
N GLY A 5 1.38 -11.34 4.48
CA GLY A 5 0.66 -10.24 5.13
C GLY A 5 0.80 -8.91 4.39
N GLY A 6 0.99 -8.94 3.06
CA GLY A 6 0.92 -7.78 2.18
C GLY A 6 -0.52 -7.48 1.73
N TYR A 7 -0.73 -6.36 1.01
CA TYR A 7 -2.06 -5.89 0.63
C TYR A 7 -2.92 -6.96 -0.05
N ILE A 8 -2.40 -7.76 -0.98
CA ILE A 8 -3.15 -8.83 -1.65
C ILE A 8 -3.65 -9.88 -0.64
N GLY A 9 -2.77 -10.32 0.29
CA GLY A 9 -3.13 -11.29 1.31
C GLY A 9 -4.19 -10.77 2.28
N LEU A 10 -4.15 -9.47 2.61
CA LEU A 10 -5.11 -8.84 3.52
C LEU A 10 -6.47 -8.65 2.85
N GLU A 11 -6.50 -8.11 1.63
CA GLU A 11 -7.73 -7.89 0.86
C GLU A 11 -8.51 -9.19 0.65
N PHE A 12 -7.87 -10.22 0.10
CA PHE A 12 -8.51 -11.51 -0.09
C PHE A 12 -8.80 -12.23 1.24
N GLY A 13 -7.90 -12.13 2.22
CA GLY A 13 -8.10 -12.74 3.53
C GLY A 13 -9.35 -12.20 4.21
N GLN A 14 -9.53 -10.89 4.27
CA GLN A 14 -10.71 -10.27 4.86
C GLN A 14 -11.97 -10.54 4.01
N MET A 15 -11.87 -10.46 2.68
CA MET A 15 -12.99 -10.78 1.79
C MET A 15 -13.52 -12.20 2.04
N PHE A 16 -12.65 -13.21 2.05
CA PHE A 16 -13.06 -14.59 2.31
C PHE A 16 -13.57 -14.79 3.74
N ARG A 17 -13.02 -14.05 4.72
CA ARG A 17 -13.54 -14.07 6.09
C ARG A 17 -15.01 -13.57 6.12
N ARG A 18 -15.33 -12.51 5.40
CA ARG A 18 -16.68 -11.97 5.27
C ARG A 18 -17.64 -12.91 4.55
N PHE A 19 -17.11 -13.73 3.64
CA PHE A 19 -17.89 -14.79 2.98
C PHE A 19 -18.07 -16.05 3.86
N GLY A 20 -17.67 -15.99 5.14
CA GLY A 20 -17.88 -17.05 6.12
C GLY A 20 -16.73 -18.06 6.27
N SER A 21 -15.61 -17.87 5.58
CA SER A 21 -14.44 -18.74 5.74
C SER A 21 -13.75 -18.48 7.09
N ARG A 22 -13.15 -19.51 7.66
CA ARG A 22 -12.12 -19.35 8.70
C ARG A 22 -10.82 -18.99 7.99
N VAL A 23 -10.21 -17.86 8.35
CA VAL A 23 -9.01 -17.35 7.69
C VAL A 23 -7.87 -17.26 8.70
N THR A 24 -6.72 -17.82 8.33
CA THR A 24 -5.45 -17.67 9.04
C THR A 24 -4.44 -17.08 8.07
N ILE A 25 -3.87 -15.92 8.41
CA ILE A 25 -2.81 -15.25 7.64
C ILE A 25 -1.47 -15.55 8.31
N VAL A 26 -0.52 -16.10 7.54
CA VAL A 26 0.84 -16.37 7.98
C VAL A 26 1.79 -15.34 7.41
N GLN A 27 2.45 -14.58 8.27
CA GLN A 27 3.38 -13.51 7.91
C GLN A 27 4.75 -13.77 8.53
N ARG A 28 5.81 -13.78 7.70
CA ARG A 28 7.18 -14.03 8.13
C ARG A 28 7.74 -12.94 9.06
N GLY A 29 7.39 -11.68 8.78
CA GLY A 29 7.85 -10.56 9.60
C GLY A 29 6.96 -10.31 10.82
N PRO A 30 7.42 -9.41 11.71
CA PRO A 30 6.72 -9.09 12.96
C PRO A 30 5.44 -8.27 12.77
N ARG A 31 5.22 -7.72 11.58
CA ARG A 31 4.06 -6.89 11.25
C ARG A 31 3.49 -7.22 9.89
N LEU A 32 2.21 -6.95 9.72
CA LEU A 32 1.58 -6.82 8.41
C LEU A 32 2.12 -5.57 7.70
N LEU A 33 1.96 -5.50 6.38
CA LEU A 33 2.26 -4.28 5.61
C LEU A 33 3.61 -3.65 5.98
N ALA A 34 4.70 -4.40 5.84
CA ALA A 34 6.04 -4.04 6.32
C ALA A 34 6.60 -2.68 5.82
N ARG A 35 5.91 -2.00 4.90
CA ARG A 35 6.26 -0.66 4.41
C ARG A 35 5.49 0.47 5.08
N GLU A 36 4.47 0.13 5.87
CA GLU A 36 3.70 1.11 6.63
C GLU A 36 4.39 1.45 7.95
N ASP A 37 4.10 2.63 8.46
CA ASP A 37 4.49 2.99 9.82
C ASP A 37 3.89 1.99 10.83
N PRO A 38 4.58 1.73 11.96
CA PRO A 38 4.15 0.73 12.93
C PRO A 38 2.72 0.90 13.44
N ASP A 39 2.32 2.13 13.74
CA ASP A 39 0.99 2.47 14.25
C ASP A 39 -0.13 2.14 13.24
N ILE A 40 0.12 2.36 11.95
CA ILE A 40 -0.80 1.98 10.86
C ILE A 40 -0.88 0.46 10.72
N ALA A 41 0.26 -0.22 10.69
CA ALA A 41 0.31 -1.68 10.56
C ALA A 41 -0.37 -2.39 11.75
N ASP A 42 -0.18 -1.89 12.96
CA ASP A 42 -0.79 -2.42 14.17
C ASP A 42 -2.31 -2.20 14.18
N ALA A 43 -2.79 -1.03 13.75
CA ALA A 43 -4.22 -0.76 13.63
C ALA A 43 -4.89 -1.64 12.57
N VAL A 44 -4.24 -1.89 11.43
CA VAL A 44 -4.73 -2.86 10.42
C VAL A 44 -4.82 -4.27 11.03
N ALA A 45 -3.82 -4.69 11.80
CA ALA A 45 -3.82 -6.00 12.43
C ALA A 45 -4.96 -6.14 13.48
N GLU A 46 -5.26 -5.07 14.21
CA GLU A 46 -6.37 -5.02 15.17
C GLU A 46 -7.71 -5.19 14.45
N ILE A 47 -7.97 -4.41 13.40
CA ILE A 47 -9.19 -4.51 12.58
C ILE A 47 -9.39 -5.93 12.05
N LEU A 48 -8.36 -6.56 11.52
CA LEU A 48 -8.47 -7.92 10.99
C LEU A 48 -8.76 -8.96 12.09
N ARG A 49 -8.18 -8.79 13.30
CA ARG A 49 -8.50 -9.64 14.45
C ARG A 49 -9.94 -9.46 14.93
N GLU A 50 -10.43 -8.22 14.97
CA GLU A 50 -11.84 -7.91 15.29
C GLU A 50 -12.78 -8.58 14.29
N ASP A 51 -12.43 -8.60 13.00
CA ASP A 51 -13.16 -9.32 11.95
C ASP A 51 -13.04 -10.86 12.08
N GLY A 52 -12.24 -11.36 13.03
CA GLY A 52 -12.06 -12.79 13.30
C GLY A 52 -11.06 -13.49 12.38
N VAL A 53 -10.09 -12.76 11.84
CA VAL A 53 -8.95 -13.34 11.11
C VAL A 53 -7.85 -13.73 12.12
N GLU A 54 -7.37 -14.97 12.07
CA GLU A 54 -6.18 -15.39 12.82
C GLU A 54 -4.92 -14.87 12.14
N LEU A 55 -4.07 -14.16 12.88
CA LEU A 55 -2.80 -13.64 12.40
C LEU A 55 -1.64 -14.37 13.07
N LEU A 56 -0.80 -15.03 12.29
CA LEU A 56 0.46 -15.63 12.73
C LEU A 56 1.61 -14.76 12.21
N LEU A 57 2.04 -13.82 13.02
CA LEU A 57 3.21 -12.97 12.76
C LEU A 57 4.49 -13.72 13.19
N ASP A 58 5.66 -13.23 12.74
CA ASP A 58 6.96 -13.90 12.97
C ASP A 58 6.92 -15.40 12.64
N SER A 59 6.17 -15.77 11.60
CA SER A 59 5.86 -17.14 11.29
C SER A 59 6.27 -17.50 9.87
N GLU A 60 7.14 -18.51 9.74
CA GLU A 60 7.71 -18.94 8.46
C GLU A 60 7.02 -20.22 7.97
N ALA A 61 6.54 -20.19 6.73
CA ALA A 61 6.05 -21.38 6.07
C ALA A 61 7.22 -22.32 5.68
N LEU A 62 7.20 -23.55 6.17
CA LEU A 62 8.25 -24.52 5.94
C LEU A 62 7.89 -25.51 4.85
N ARG A 63 6.65 -25.99 4.83
CA ARG A 63 6.19 -27.05 3.92
C ARG A 63 4.71 -26.95 3.66
N VAL A 64 4.33 -27.20 2.42
CA VAL A 64 2.95 -27.40 1.98
C VAL A 64 2.77 -28.85 1.54
N ALA A 65 1.68 -29.49 1.93
CA ALA A 65 1.32 -30.83 1.51
C ALA A 65 -0.20 -30.90 1.22
N ALA A 66 -0.60 -31.78 0.33
CA ALA A 66 -2.01 -32.14 0.17
C ALA A 66 -2.50 -32.88 1.43
N ASP A 67 -3.73 -32.63 1.83
CA ASP A 67 -4.41 -33.41 2.86
C ASP A 67 -5.21 -34.56 2.23
N ALA A 68 -5.33 -35.68 2.94
CA ALA A 68 -6.05 -36.85 2.45
C ALA A 68 -7.52 -36.59 2.12
N GLY A 69 -8.12 -35.56 2.71
CA GLY A 69 -9.49 -35.11 2.45
C GLY A 69 -9.62 -34.10 1.29
N GLY A 70 -8.57 -33.87 0.48
CA GLY A 70 -8.58 -32.89 -0.62
C GLY A 70 -8.26 -31.44 -0.20
N GLY A 71 -7.85 -31.23 1.05
CA GLY A 71 -7.41 -29.96 1.59
C GLY A 71 -5.90 -29.75 1.49
N VAL A 72 -5.41 -28.78 2.25
CA VAL A 72 -4.01 -28.37 2.31
C VAL A 72 -3.53 -28.38 3.75
N ARG A 73 -2.34 -28.90 3.99
CA ARG A 73 -1.59 -28.77 5.24
C ARG A 73 -0.40 -27.86 5.03
N LEU A 74 -0.27 -26.86 5.89
CA LEU A 74 0.84 -25.91 5.91
C LEU A 74 1.59 -26.08 7.25
N THR A 75 2.83 -26.54 7.19
CA THR A 75 3.72 -26.53 8.36
C THR A 75 4.35 -25.16 8.48
N VAL A 76 4.20 -24.53 9.63
CA VAL A 76 4.75 -23.21 9.94
C VAL A 76 5.63 -23.26 11.19
N ARG A 77 6.74 -22.51 11.17
CA ARG A 77 7.54 -22.21 12.35
C ARG A 77 7.06 -20.90 12.93
N THR A 78 6.59 -20.93 14.16
CA THR A 78 6.15 -19.76 14.93
C THR A 78 7.13 -19.50 16.09
N PRO A 79 7.06 -18.35 16.77
CA PRO A 79 7.85 -18.12 18.00
C PRO A 79 7.63 -19.18 19.09
N ALA A 80 6.47 -19.82 19.10
CA ALA A 80 6.12 -20.88 20.08
C ALA A 80 6.53 -22.29 19.63
N GLY A 81 7.12 -22.44 18.43
CA GLY A 81 7.51 -23.74 17.86
C GLY A 81 6.79 -24.04 16.54
N GLU A 82 6.97 -25.26 16.04
CA GLU A 82 6.34 -25.67 14.79
C GLU A 82 4.85 -26.03 15.01
N ARG A 83 4.01 -25.58 14.07
CA ARG A 83 2.58 -25.90 14.01
C ARG A 83 2.23 -26.44 12.64
N GLU A 84 1.26 -27.35 12.59
CA GLU A 84 0.59 -27.74 11.36
C GLU A 84 -0.79 -27.08 11.29
N LEU A 85 -1.04 -26.35 10.20
CA LEU A 85 -2.30 -25.70 9.90
C LEU A 85 -3.00 -26.49 8.81
N ALA A 86 -4.27 -26.82 9.00
CA ALA A 86 -5.10 -27.47 8.00
C ALA A 86 -6.12 -26.49 7.42
N GLY A 87 -6.35 -26.54 6.13
CA GLY A 87 -7.33 -25.71 5.45
C GLY A 87 -7.82 -26.36 4.17
N SER A 88 -8.94 -25.89 3.65
CA SER A 88 -9.46 -26.33 2.36
C SER A 88 -8.66 -25.74 1.19
N HIS A 89 -8.16 -24.50 1.35
CA HIS A 89 -7.45 -23.75 0.31
C HIS A 89 -6.25 -22.99 0.88
N LEU A 90 -5.26 -22.75 0.03
CA LEU A 90 -4.10 -21.90 0.32
C LEU A 90 -3.99 -20.80 -0.74
N LEU A 91 -4.09 -19.55 -0.32
CA LEU A 91 -3.73 -18.38 -1.11
C LEU A 91 -2.25 -18.06 -0.88
N VAL A 92 -1.47 -18.04 -1.96
CA VAL A 92 -0.05 -17.66 -1.93
C VAL A 92 0.09 -16.21 -2.39
N ALA A 93 0.37 -15.30 -1.45
CA ALA A 93 0.46 -13.85 -1.66
C ALA A 93 1.83 -13.28 -1.22
N VAL A 94 2.93 -13.99 -1.56
CA VAL A 94 4.29 -13.70 -1.09
C VAL A 94 5.12 -12.83 -2.02
N GLY A 95 4.52 -12.27 -3.06
CA GLY A 95 5.17 -11.37 -4.01
C GLY A 95 4.82 -11.69 -5.46
N ARG A 96 5.50 -11.02 -6.37
CA ARG A 96 5.32 -11.12 -7.83
C ARG A 96 6.66 -11.31 -8.51
N ALA A 97 6.68 -12.05 -9.60
CA ALA A 97 7.79 -12.17 -10.53
C ALA A 97 7.38 -11.54 -11.88
N PRO A 98 8.26 -10.80 -12.56
CA PRO A 98 7.95 -10.25 -13.87
C PRO A 98 7.86 -11.37 -14.92
N ASN A 99 6.91 -11.26 -15.87
CA ASN A 99 6.77 -12.21 -16.97
C ASN A 99 7.71 -11.83 -18.14
N SER A 100 8.98 -11.67 -17.87
CA SER A 100 10.03 -11.28 -18.82
C SER A 100 10.82 -12.47 -19.39
N ASP A 101 10.75 -13.62 -18.75
CA ASP A 101 11.53 -14.83 -19.05
C ASP A 101 11.32 -15.38 -20.48
N ARG A 102 10.16 -15.13 -21.07
CA ARG A 102 9.79 -15.62 -22.41
C ARG A 102 9.91 -14.59 -23.52
N LEU A 103 10.41 -13.39 -23.23
CA LEU A 103 10.50 -12.30 -24.21
C LEU A 103 11.81 -12.31 -25.03
N ASN A 104 12.75 -13.21 -24.72
CA ASN A 104 14.08 -13.27 -25.37
C ASN A 104 14.80 -11.92 -25.41
N LEU A 105 14.77 -11.18 -24.30
CA LEU A 105 15.22 -9.79 -24.19
C LEU A 105 16.69 -9.61 -24.57
N ALA A 106 17.53 -10.60 -24.26
CA ALA A 106 18.95 -10.57 -24.61
C ALA A 106 19.20 -10.47 -26.12
N ALA A 107 18.35 -11.10 -26.96
CA ALA A 107 18.46 -11.00 -28.41
C ALA A 107 18.14 -9.60 -28.95
N ALA A 108 17.37 -8.80 -28.19
CA ALA A 108 17.05 -7.41 -28.51
C ALA A 108 18.01 -6.41 -27.83
N GLY A 109 18.99 -6.88 -27.03
CA GLY A 109 19.90 -6.02 -26.28
C GLY A 109 19.23 -5.30 -25.09
N VAL A 110 18.10 -5.83 -24.61
CA VAL A 110 17.37 -5.28 -23.46
C VAL A 110 17.88 -5.89 -22.16
N GLU A 111 18.37 -5.05 -21.26
CA GLU A 111 18.86 -5.46 -19.95
C GLU A 111 17.73 -5.67 -18.92
N VAL A 112 17.97 -6.63 -18.02
CA VAL A 112 17.12 -6.88 -16.86
C VAL A 112 17.92 -6.76 -15.56
N ASP A 113 17.23 -6.56 -14.46
CA ASP A 113 17.82 -6.64 -13.12
C ASP A 113 17.94 -8.10 -12.64
N GLU A 114 18.50 -8.31 -11.45
CA GLU A 114 18.69 -9.63 -10.84
C GLU A 114 17.36 -10.38 -10.57
N ARG A 115 16.25 -9.66 -10.55
CA ARG A 115 14.90 -10.21 -10.35
C ARG A 115 14.14 -10.42 -11.66
N GLY A 116 14.75 -10.08 -12.79
CA GLY A 116 14.18 -10.20 -14.12
C GLY A 116 13.34 -8.99 -14.57
N HIS A 117 13.30 -7.88 -13.83
CA HIS A 117 12.61 -6.68 -14.31
C HIS A 117 13.43 -6.00 -15.41
N ILE A 118 12.75 -5.49 -16.43
CA ILE A 118 13.37 -4.73 -17.51
C ILE A 118 13.86 -3.39 -16.97
N LYS A 119 15.15 -3.11 -17.11
CA LYS A 119 15.73 -1.82 -16.70
C LYS A 119 15.28 -0.72 -17.64
N VAL A 120 14.84 0.40 -17.06
CA VAL A 120 14.44 1.61 -17.78
C VAL A 120 15.00 2.85 -17.11
N ASP A 121 15.17 3.91 -17.89
CA ASP A 121 15.43 5.26 -17.38
C ASP A 121 14.13 5.95 -16.93
N GLU A 122 14.23 7.21 -16.49
CA GLU A 122 13.08 8.01 -16.07
C GLU A 122 12.08 8.32 -17.20
N ARG A 123 12.47 8.15 -18.46
CA ARG A 123 11.63 8.28 -19.66
C ARG A 123 11.06 6.95 -20.12
N LEU A 124 11.26 5.88 -19.33
CA LEU A 124 10.82 4.51 -19.60
C LEU A 124 11.52 3.86 -20.82
N ALA A 125 12.64 4.43 -21.28
CA ALA A 125 13.47 3.84 -22.32
C ALA A 125 14.35 2.73 -21.73
N THR A 126 14.43 1.60 -22.46
CA THR A 126 15.31 0.48 -22.10
C THR A 126 16.74 0.72 -22.58
N SER A 127 17.65 -0.23 -22.30
CA SER A 127 19.01 -0.23 -22.83
C SER A 127 19.07 -0.35 -24.38
N ALA A 128 18.02 -0.84 -25.03
CA ALA A 128 17.94 -0.98 -26.48
C ALA A 128 17.25 0.25 -27.10
N PRO A 129 17.88 0.95 -28.09
CA PRO A 129 17.29 2.13 -28.71
C PRO A 129 15.91 1.85 -29.33
N GLY A 130 14.92 2.72 -29.04
CA GLY A 130 13.56 2.61 -29.55
C GLY A 130 12.69 1.55 -28.87
N VAL A 131 13.20 0.92 -27.80
CA VAL A 131 12.46 -0.06 -27.00
C VAL A 131 12.16 0.53 -25.63
N TYR A 132 10.92 0.43 -25.21
CA TYR A 132 10.41 0.98 -23.94
C TYR A 132 9.76 -0.13 -23.11
N ALA A 133 9.72 0.03 -21.78
CA ALA A 133 8.97 -0.86 -20.90
C ALA A 133 8.12 -0.08 -19.90
N VAL A 134 6.88 -0.52 -19.71
CA VAL A 134 5.87 0.12 -18.84
C VAL A 134 5.23 -0.90 -17.92
N GLY A 135 4.69 -0.41 -16.80
CA GLY A 135 3.96 -1.24 -15.84
C GLY A 135 4.86 -2.18 -15.06
N ASP A 136 4.27 -3.27 -14.58
CA ASP A 136 4.89 -4.18 -13.61
C ASP A 136 6.21 -4.81 -14.08
N VAL A 137 6.35 -5.01 -15.39
CA VAL A 137 7.54 -5.68 -15.96
C VAL A 137 8.85 -4.92 -15.76
N LYS A 138 8.78 -3.59 -15.58
CA LYS A 138 9.97 -2.74 -15.29
C LYS A 138 10.31 -2.64 -13.80
N GLY A 139 9.51 -3.29 -12.94
CA GLY A 139 9.65 -3.14 -11.49
C GLY A 139 9.10 -1.81 -10.96
N GLY A 140 9.38 -1.54 -9.67
CA GLY A 140 8.82 -0.41 -8.95
C GLY A 140 7.40 -0.67 -8.43
N PRO A 141 6.57 0.37 -8.24
CA PRO A 141 5.22 0.22 -7.73
C PRO A 141 4.31 -0.49 -8.74
N ALA A 142 3.80 -1.66 -8.38
CA ALA A 142 2.99 -2.52 -9.24
C ALA A 142 1.50 -2.22 -9.05
N PHE A 143 1.05 -1.08 -9.60
CA PHE A 143 -0.34 -0.63 -9.55
C PHE A 143 -0.85 -0.25 -10.93
N THR A 144 -2.13 -0.49 -11.19
CA THR A 144 -2.79 -0.18 -12.47
C THR A 144 -2.62 1.29 -12.87
N HIS A 145 -2.82 2.22 -11.93
CA HIS A 145 -2.67 3.66 -12.19
C HIS A 145 -1.22 4.07 -12.50
N ILE A 146 -0.23 3.34 -11.96
CA ILE A 146 1.18 3.56 -12.30
C ILE A 146 1.46 3.07 -13.72
N SER A 147 0.95 1.90 -14.11
CA SER A 147 1.05 1.41 -15.48
C SER A 147 0.39 2.36 -16.48
N TYR A 148 -0.75 2.93 -16.12
CA TYR A 148 -1.46 3.91 -16.94
C TYR A 148 -0.70 5.24 -17.04
N ASP A 149 -0.09 5.72 -15.94
CA ASP A 149 0.74 6.92 -15.99
C ASP A 149 2.03 6.71 -16.80
N ASP A 150 2.65 5.52 -16.71
CA ASP A 150 3.76 5.14 -17.58
C ASP A 150 3.36 5.26 -19.08
N PHE A 151 2.17 4.77 -19.46
CA PHE A 151 1.61 4.96 -20.81
C PHE A 151 1.48 6.44 -21.15
N ARG A 152 0.92 7.27 -20.28
CA ARG A 152 0.75 8.72 -20.52
C ARG A 152 2.09 9.46 -20.68
N ILE A 153 3.15 9.00 -20.03
CA ILE A 153 4.50 9.52 -20.21
C ILE A 153 4.98 9.21 -21.64
N LEU A 154 4.86 7.95 -22.07
CA LEU A 154 5.28 7.56 -23.43
C LEU A 154 4.43 8.24 -24.51
N GLU A 155 3.12 8.30 -24.36
CA GLU A 155 2.22 8.99 -25.29
C GLU A 155 2.63 10.46 -25.47
N ALA A 156 2.83 11.18 -24.37
CA ALA A 156 3.25 12.57 -24.42
C ALA A 156 4.61 12.76 -25.10
N ASN A 157 5.59 11.89 -24.81
CA ASN A 157 6.94 12.04 -25.29
C ASN A 157 7.09 11.57 -26.75
N LEU A 158 6.46 10.47 -27.14
CA LEU A 158 6.61 9.87 -28.47
C LEU A 158 5.69 10.50 -29.52
N LEU A 159 4.49 10.91 -29.12
CA LEU A 159 3.45 11.40 -30.05
C LEU A 159 3.18 12.92 -29.88
N GLY A 160 3.36 13.44 -28.68
CA GLY A 160 3.02 14.83 -28.33
C GLY A 160 4.20 15.80 -28.29
N GLY A 161 5.43 15.36 -28.51
CA GLY A 161 6.63 16.18 -28.40
C GLY A 161 6.91 16.69 -26.98
N GLY A 162 6.34 16.04 -25.96
CA GLY A 162 6.54 16.36 -24.54
C GLY A 162 7.87 15.84 -23.98
N ASP A 163 8.12 16.18 -22.72
CA ASP A 163 9.32 15.81 -21.98
C ASP A 163 8.96 15.32 -20.56
N ARG A 164 8.00 14.42 -20.45
CA ARG A 164 7.56 13.88 -19.17
C ARG A 164 8.47 12.77 -18.68
N THR A 165 8.64 12.69 -17.36
CA THR A 165 9.44 11.64 -16.70
C THR A 165 8.71 11.08 -15.49
N THR A 166 9.23 9.99 -14.94
CA THR A 166 8.75 9.41 -13.67
C THR A 166 9.34 10.11 -12.45
N ALA A 167 10.27 11.06 -12.62
CA ALA A 167 10.92 11.79 -11.53
C ALA A 167 9.91 12.59 -10.71
N GLY A 168 10.00 12.52 -9.39
CA GLY A 168 9.11 13.24 -8.47
C GLY A 168 7.65 12.79 -8.48
N ARG A 169 7.31 11.70 -9.18
CA ARG A 169 5.95 11.17 -9.22
C ARG A 169 5.51 10.70 -7.85
N LEU A 170 4.39 11.24 -7.36
CA LEU A 170 3.69 10.67 -6.21
C LEU A 170 3.11 9.30 -6.58
N VAL A 171 3.22 8.36 -5.65
CA VAL A 171 2.67 7.01 -5.79
C VAL A 171 1.58 6.82 -4.74
N PRO A 172 0.32 7.20 -5.04
CA PRO A 172 -0.78 6.90 -4.15
C PRO A 172 -1.15 5.43 -4.28
N TYR A 173 -1.67 4.84 -3.21
CA TYR A 173 -2.33 3.54 -3.29
C TYR A 173 -3.40 3.38 -2.22
N THR A 174 -4.36 2.55 -2.52
CA THR A 174 -5.39 2.13 -1.58
C THR A 174 -5.29 0.63 -1.40
N ILE A 175 -5.30 0.18 -0.15
CA ILE A 175 -5.50 -1.22 0.22
C ILE A 175 -6.97 -1.36 0.53
N PHE A 176 -7.66 -2.20 -0.25
CA PHE A 176 -9.11 -2.37 -0.21
C PHE A 176 -9.55 -3.39 0.85
N ILE A 177 -8.94 -3.30 2.03
CA ILE A 177 -9.52 -3.83 3.26
C ILE A 177 -10.69 -2.93 3.68
N ASP A 178 -11.46 -3.32 4.66
CA ASP A 178 -12.57 -2.54 5.17
C ASP A 178 -12.48 -2.40 6.69
N PRO A 179 -12.29 -1.16 7.17
CA PRO A 179 -12.16 0.08 6.39
C PRO A 179 -10.86 0.16 5.57
N GLN A 180 -10.89 0.98 4.51
CA GLN A 180 -9.77 1.11 3.55
C GLN A 180 -8.53 1.76 4.17
N LEU A 181 -7.35 1.43 3.65
CA LEU A 181 -6.14 2.19 3.90
C LEU A 181 -5.70 2.93 2.63
N GLY A 182 -5.88 4.23 2.60
CA GLY A 182 -5.32 5.12 1.56
C GLY A 182 -3.95 5.65 1.98
N ARG A 183 -2.98 5.65 1.07
CA ARG A 183 -1.58 6.02 1.33
C ARG A 183 -0.99 6.83 0.18
N VAL A 184 -0.30 7.93 0.48
CA VAL A 184 0.49 8.70 -0.49
C VAL A 184 1.70 9.37 0.18
N GLY A 185 2.79 9.50 -0.56
CA GLY A 185 4.03 10.17 -0.12
C GLY A 185 4.80 9.39 0.95
N LEU A 186 5.56 10.07 1.81
CA LEU A 186 6.46 9.47 2.80
C LEU A 186 5.73 9.05 4.08
N GLY A 187 6.14 7.91 4.66
CA GLY A 187 5.85 7.58 6.05
C GLY A 187 6.71 8.39 7.03
N GLU A 188 6.35 8.35 8.30
CA GLU A 188 7.15 9.00 9.34
C GLU A 188 8.55 8.40 9.44
N GLU A 189 8.65 7.07 9.53
CA GLU A 189 9.94 6.38 9.62
C GLU A 189 10.79 6.65 8.37
N GLU A 190 10.18 6.63 7.19
CA GLU A 190 10.86 6.92 5.93
C GLU A 190 11.36 8.37 5.86
N ALA A 191 10.54 9.36 6.21
CA ALA A 191 10.93 10.76 6.22
C ALA A 191 12.07 11.03 7.21
N ARG A 192 12.02 10.44 8.41
CA ARG A 192 13.09 10.53 9.40
C ARG A 192 14.37 9.85 8.95
N ALA A 193 14.29 8.69 8.30
CA ALA A 193 15.43 7.99 7.74
C ALA A 193 16.12 8.78 6.62
N GLN A 194 15.37 9.63 5.89
CA GLN A 194 15.90 10.59 4.92
C GLN A 194 16.51 11.85 5.57
N GLY A 195 16.56 11.93 6.90
CA GLY A 195 17.10 13.08 7.65
C GLY A 195 16.19 14.31 7.68
N ARG A 196 14.90 14.18 7.33
CA ARG A 196 13.95 15.28 7.35
C ARG A 196 13.50 15.60 8.77
N ALA A 197 13.45 16.89 9.11
CA ALA A 197 12.76 17.36 10.30
C ALA A 197 11.26 17.36 10.04
N VAL A 198 10.52 16.51 10.78
CA VAL A 198 9.07 16.34 10.54
C VAL A 198 8.25 16.57 11.79
N ARG A 199 7.05 17.08 11.58
CA ARG A 199 5.93 17.07 12.52
C ARG A 199 4.91 16.04 12.05
N VAL A 200 4.27 15.36 12.97
CA VAL A 200 3.32 14.30 12.67
C VAL A 200 1.98 14.61 13.32
N ALA A 201 0.95 14.67 12.50
CA ALA A 201 -0.43 14.72 12.95
C ALA A 201 -1.00 13.31 12.95
N SER A 202 -1.74 12.95 14.00
CA SER A 202 -2.47 11.68 14.07
C SER A 202 -3.80 11.88 14.76
N MET A 203 -4.86 11.25 14.23
CA MET A 203 -6.20 11.34 14.79
C MET A 203 -6.97 10.03 14.56
N PRO A 204 -7.53 9.40 15.61
CA PRO A 204 -8.39 8.22 15.46
C PRO A 204 -9.69 8.57 14.71
N MET A 205 -10.16 7.65 13.86
CA MET A 205 -11.44 7.80 13.14
C MET A 205 -12.64 7.94 14.09
N ALA A 206 -12.54 7.44 15.31
CA ALA A 206 -13.55 7.64 16.36
C ALA A 206 -13.79 9.12 16.75
N ARG A 207 -12.96 10.06 16.29
CA ARG A 207 -13.17 11.51 16.47
C ARG A 207 -13.73 12.21 15.22
N VAL A 208 -14.02 11.46 14.16
CA VAL A 208 -14.57 11.98 12.90
C VAL A 208 -16.08 11.89 12.95
N ALA A 209 -16.77 13.04 12.92
CA ALA A 209 -18.21 13.12 13.07
C ALA A 209 -18.95 12.20 12.07
N ARG A 210 -18.59 12.26 10.78
CA ARG A 210 -19.23 11.43 9.77
C ARG A 210 -18.95 9.93 9.96
N ALA A 211 -17.79 9.53 10.46
CA ALA A 211 -17.49 8.15 10.78
C ALA A 211 -18.37 7.63 11.92
N ILE A 212 -18.64 8.47 12.92
CA ILE A 212 -19.57 8.16 14.04
C ILE A 212 -20.99 8.01 13.52
N GLU A 213 -21.45 8.91 12.64
CA GLU A 213 -22.82 8.87 12.10
C GLU A 213 -23.11 7.60 11.29
N ILE A 214 -22.14 7.05 10.60
CA ILE A 214 -22.30 5.84 9.79
C ILE A 214 -21.86 4.56 10.51
N ASP A 215 -21.51 4.68 11.80
CA ASP A 215 -21.10 3.56 12.68
C ASP A 215 -19.87 2.79 12.18
N GLU A 216 -18.91 3.50 11.52
CA GLU A 216 -17.59 2.93 11.15
C GLU A 216 -16.49 3.86 11.65
N THR A 217 -16.01 3.59 12.86
CA THR A 217 -15.05 4.43 13.57
C THR A 217 -13.65 3.80 13.72
N ARG A 218 -13.44 2.63 13.13
CA ARG A 218 -12.16 1.92 13.21
C ARG A 218 -11.08 2.64 12.38
N GLY A 219 -9.85 2.60 12.89
CA GLY A 219 -8.68 3.15 12.23
C GLY A 219 -8.29 4.55 12.67
N LEU A 220 -7.39 5.16 11.89
CA LEU A 220 -6.82 6.47 12.18
C LEU A 220 -6.37 7.17 10.90
N MET A 221 -6.25 8.49 10.97
CA MET A 221 -5.57 9.31 9.98
C MET A 221 -4.21 9.74 10.52
N LYS A 222 -3.19 9.72 9.67
CA LYS A 222 -1.82 10.19 9.97
C LYS A 222 -1.32 11.03 8.81
N ALA A 223 -0.69 12.17 9.11
CA ALA A 223 -0.03 13.02 8.13
C ALA A 223 1.37 13.39 8.61
N VAL A 224 2.34 13.34 7.70
CA VAL A 224 3.72 13.73 7.91
C VAL A 224 3.95 15.07 7.23
N VAL A 225 4.38 16.06 8.00
CA VAL A 225 4.55 17.45 7.56
C VAL A 225 6.01 17.87 7.77
N ASP A 226 6.58 18.52 6.78
CA ASP A 226 7.90 19.12 6.88
C ASP A 226 7.87 20.24 7.93
N ALA A 227 8.76 20.16 8.92
CA ALA A 227 8.75 21.05 10.07
C ALA A 227 9.13 22.51 9.74
N GLU A 228 9.88 22.73 8.66
CA GLU A 228 10.37 24.04 8.24
C GLU A 228 9.40 24.73 7.27
N THR A 229 8.94 23.96 6.26
CA THR A 229 8.13 24.53 5.17
C THR A 229 6.62 24.39 5.39
N GLY A 230 6.19 23.51 6.28
CA GLY A 230 4.79 23.18 6.47
C GLY A 230 4.16 22.36 5.33
N GLN A 231 4.96 21.87 4.37
CA GLN A 231 4.50 21.06 3.27
C GLN A 231 4.10 19.65 3.76
N ILE A 232 3.02 19.11 3.20
CA ILE A 232 2.60 17.73 3.48
C ILE A 232 3.53 16.80 2.70
N LEU A 233 4.29 15.96 3.41
CA LEU A 233 5.23 14.99 2.82
C LEU A 233 4.57 13.66 2.52
N GLY A 234 3.53 13.31 3.25
CA GLY A 234 2.75 12.10 3.03
C GLY A 234 1.64 11.92 4.04
N CYS A 235 0.77 10.97 3.76
CA CYS A 235 -0.32 10.62 4.66
C CYS A 235 -0.71 9.15 4.53
N ALA A 236 -1.30 8.64 5.61
CA ALA A 236 -1.99 7.35 5.67
C ALA A 236 -3.38 7.59 6.28
N VAL A 237 -4.42 7.12 5.61
CA VAL A 237 -5.80 7.22 6.08
C VAL A 237 -6.38 5.82 6.15
N LEU A 238 -6.36 5.23 7.33
CA LEU A 238 -7.04 3.98 7.63
C LEU A 238 -8.42 4.32 8.18
N GLY A 239 -9.45 4.12 7.38
CA GLY A 239 -10.81 4.48 7.77
C GLY A 239 -11.78 4.33 6.61
N VAL A 240 -13.07 4.55 6.90
CA VAL A 240 -14.10 4.56 5.87
C VAL A 240 -13.75 5.59 4.78
N GLU A 241 -13.87 5.17 3.51
CA GLU A 241 -13.48 5.99 2.35
C GLU A 241 -12.02 6.51 2.41
N GLY A 242 -11.12 5.74 3.04
CA GLY A 242 -9.73 6.15 3.24
C GLY A 242 -8.99 6.48 1.95
N GLY A 243 -9.31 5.78 0.85
CA GLY A 243 -8.77 6.08 -0.48
C GLY A 243 -9.19 7.43 -1.03
N GLU A 244 -10.46 7.81 -0.83
CA GLU A 244 -10.98 9.11 -1.29
C GLU A 244 -10.43 10.27 -0.46
N LEU A 245 -10.34 10.09 0.87
CA LEU A 245 -9.71 11.08 1.75
C LEU A 245 -8.22 11.27 1.40
N MET A 246 -7.49 10.18 1.17
CA MET A 246 -6.09 10.23 0.73
C MET A 246 -5.96 11.00 -0.58
N SER A 247 -6.88 10.82 -1.53
CA SER A 247 -6.86 11.53 -2.82
C SER A 247 -7.01 13.05 -2.66
N ALA A 248 -7.82 13.52 -1.69
CA ALA A 248 -7.92 14.94 -1.37
C ALA A 248 -6.59 15.49 -0.82
N LEU A 249 -5.92 14.74 0.07
CA LEU A 249 -4.58 15.10 0.57
C LEU A 249 -3.53 15.08 -0.55
N GLN A 250 -3.61 14.12 -1.47
CA GLN A 250 -2.73 14.07 -2.65
C GLN A 250 -2.89 15.32 -3.53
N ILE A 251 -4.12 15.80 -3.76
CA ILE A 251 -4.37 17.03 -4.53
C ILE A 251 -3.72 18.22 -3.84
N ALA A 252 -3.83 18.32 -2.50
CA ALA A 252 -3.15 19.37 -1.75
C ALA A 252 -1.62 19.29 -1.90
N MET A 253 -1.05 18.09 -1.86
CA MET A 253 0.39 17.87 -2.08
C MET A 253 0.81 18.27 -3.50
N LEU A 254 0.04 17.88 -4.53
CA LEU A 254 0.31 18.25 -5.93
C LEU A 254 0.23 19.76 -6.14
N GLY A 255 -0.68 20.42 -5.44
CA GLY A 255 -0.81 21.90 -5.46
C GLY A 255 0.23 22.63 -4.62
N GLY A 256 1.12 21.90 -3.90
CA GLY A 256 2.11 22.51 -3.02
C GLY A 256 1.48 23.27 -1.84
N LEU A 257 0.27 22.88 -1.41
CA LEU A 257 -0.41 23.55 -0.30
C LEU A 257 0.24 23.19 1.03
N PRO A 258 0.51 24.15 1.93
CA PRO A 258 0.93 23.86 3.27
C PRO A 258 -0.22 23.23 4.07
N TYR A 259 0.08 22.48 5.11
CA TYR A 259 -0.93 21.84 5.98
C TYR A 259 -1.94 22.86 6.55
N THR A 260 -1.50 24.10 6.77
CA THR A 260 -2.35 25.18 7.29
C THR A 260 -3.52 25.51 6.37
N ALA A 261 -3.39 25.33 5.05
CA ALA A 261 -4.49 25.51 4.11
C ALA A 261 -5.66 24.55 4.39
N LEU A 262 -5.34 23.31 4.79
CA LEU A 262 -6.36 22.31 5.17
C LEU A 262 -6.83 22.50 6.61
N ARG A 263 -5.93 22.94 7.51
CA ARG A 263 -6.30 23.25 8.89
C ARG A 263 -7.34 24.39 8.97
N ASP A 264 -7.12 25.44 8.20
CA ASP A 264 -7.90 26.69 8.26
C ASP A 264 -8.99 26.76 7.20
N GLY A 265 -9.05 25.77 6.30
CA GLY A 265 -10.06 25.68 5.25
C GLY A 265 -11.46 25.41 5.80
N VAL A 266 -12.49 25.89 5.08
CA VAL A 266 -13.89 25.60 5.42
C VAL A 266 -14.37 24.40 4.63
N PHE A 267 -14.71 23.31 5.33
CA PHE A 267 -15.28 22.12 4.76
C PHE A 267 -16.76 21.98 5.12
N ALA A 268 -17.52 21.31 4.27
CA ALA A 268 -18.94 21.06 4.54
C ALA A 268 -19.09 20.09 5.70
N HIS A 269 -20.09 20.33 6.56
CA HIS A 269 -20.48 19.44 7.65
C HIS A 269 -21.83 18.77 7.36
N PRO A 270 -22.04 17.47 7.65
CA PRO A 270 -21.04 16.50 8.11
C PRO A 270 -20.38 15.78 6.90
N THR A 271 -19.07 15.84 6.81
CA THR A 271 -18.29 15.10 5.80
C THR A 271 -17.06 14.44 6.44
N LEU A 272 -16.50 13.44 5.76
CA LEU A 272 -15.22 12.86 6.21
C LEU A 272 -14.07 13.86 6.04
N ALA A 273 -14.09 14.67 4.98
CA ALA A 273 -13.01 15.61 4.67
C ALA A 273 -12.88 16.77 5.66
N GLU A 274 -13.95 17.18 6.37
CA GLU A 274 -13.84 18.21 7.42
C GLU A 274 -12.89 17.81 8.56
N SER A 275 -12.64 16.51 8.71
CA SER A 275 -11.71 15.99 9.70
C SER A 275 -10.26 16.44 9.49
N PHE A 276 -9.91 16.93 8.29
CA PHE A 276 -8.58 17.51 8.05
C PHE A 276 -8.31 18.75 8.92
N ASN A 277 -9.36 19.56 9.23
CA ASN A 277 -9.19 20.65 10.18
C ASN A 277 -8.66 20.15 11.53
N ASN A 278 -9.34 19.12 12.08
CA ASN A 278 -8.99 18.54 13.38
C ASN A 278 -7.66 17.79 13.36
N LEU A 279 -7.38 17.05 12.27
CA LEU A 279 -6.11 16.36 12.08
C LEU A 279 -4.94 17.34 12.18
N PHE A 280 -4.99 18.41 11.38
CA PHE A 280 -3.90 19.38 11.31
C PHE A 280 -3.89 20.41 12.45
N ALA A 281 -4.98 20.56 13.19
CA ALA A 281 -4.99 21.37 14.42
C ALA A 281 -4.18 20.72 15.56
N SER A 282 -3.80 19.45 15.45
CA SER A 282 -2.97 18.74 16.43
C SER A 282 -1.47 19.03 16.28
N LEU A 283 -1.03 19.75 15.23
CA LEU A 283 0.38 20.11 14.96
C LEU A 283 0.86 21.35 15.70
#